data_9a8ff19dfd5cc4bd424f13d1e6894e8e
#
_entry.id   9a8ff19dfd5cc4bd424f13d1e6894e8e
#
_cell.length_a   1.000
_cell.length_b   1.000
_cell.length_c   1.000
_cell.angle_alpha   90.00
_cell.angle_beta   90.00
_cell.angle_gamma   90.00
#
_symmetry.space_group_name_H-M   'P 1'
#
loop_
_entity.id
_entity.type
_entity.pdbx_description
1 polymer ?
#
loop_
_entity_poly.entity_id
_entity_poly.type
_entity_poly.pdbx_seq_one_letter_code
_entity_poly.pdbx_strand_id
1 'polypeptide(L)'
;MDYSQKISERQWNLPDKGELESRREQTYIDDIIQKDHLQRKLLGNLEGVKTVFDGGAGSGRFSILLAKLGCEVTHFDISQPMIDKAKELAETEGVSDRITFVKGALEDLSAYADHSFDLVISFDAPISYTYPNQNKVIRELIRIARKRVMFSVSSRMGSLPYLCNPIQKNQYILDEHSDDPFVKWCVANRENAIASFRFNIQRAEQVFSDGLMGGQDEIDEYENGGAPWCITYTFMPDELVSIMREYGVKNIRLSGPGAYSRTIPRDILVKLMNDPEQKKDFLDFCYQYDSNPYVCGMGKDNLLATGTIS
;
A
#
# COMPACT_ATOMS: atom_id res chain seq x y z
N MET A 1 15.83 11.04 14.03
CA MET A 1 14.98 9.92 13.54
C MET A 1 13.87 9.78 14.57
N ASP A 2 12.63 9.96 14.16
CA ASP A 2 11.50 9.82 15.06
C ASP A 2 11.14 8.34 15.30
N TYR A 3 10.28 8.06 16.25
CA TYR A 3 9.90 6.67 16.55
C TYR A 3 9.18 5.99 15.39
N SER A 4 8.37 6.71 14.65
CA SER A 4 7.62 6.16 13.51
C SER A 4 8.56 5.58 12.46
N GLN A 5 9.61 6.32 12.08
CA GLN A 5 10.61 5.83 11.13
C GLN A 5 11.39 4.63 11.67
N LYS A 6 11.79 4.65 12.96
CA LYS A 6 12.52 3.52 13.59
C LYS A 6 11.67 2.25 13.65
N ILE A 7 10.38 2.40 14.00
CA ILE A 7 9.42 1.29 14.03
C ILE A 7 9.22 0.73 12.63
N SER A 8 9.01 1.60 11.64
CA SER A 8 8.85 1.18 10.24
C SER A 8 10.08 0.45 9.73
N GLU A 9 11.28 0.98 9.99
CA GLU A 9 12.53 0.33 9.59
C GLU A 9 12.68 -1.05 10.23
N ARG A 10 12.39 -1.20 11.54
CA ARG A 10 12.45 -2.50 12.23
C ARG A 10 11.43 -3.48 11.69
N GLN A 11 10.18 -3.05 11.51
CA GLN A 11 9.09 -3.90 11.04
C GLN A 11 9.34 -4.43 9.61
N TRP A 12 9.81 -3.57 8.72
CA TRP A 12 10.05 -3.96 7.33
C TRP A 12 11.38 -4.69 7.11
N ASN A 13 12.34 -4.59 8.04
CA ASN A 13 13.59 -5.36 8.01
C ASN A 13 13.51 -6.73 8.72
N LEU A 14 12.33 -7.20 9.12
CA LEU A 14 12.17 -8.59 9.57
C LEU A 14 12.59 -9.56 8.44
N PRO A 15 13.32 -10.64 8.74
CA PRO A 15 13.97 -11.49 7.73
C PRO A 15 13.05 -12.01 6.63
N ASP A 16 11.82 -12.39 6.99
CA ASP A 16 10.86 -13.03 6.06
C ASP A 16 9.99 -12.04 5.29
N LYS A 17 10.15 -10.74 5.50
CA LYS A 17 9.25 -9.72 4.92
C LYS A 17 9.26 -9.71 3.40
N GLY A 18 10.42 -9.77 2.77
CA GLY A 18 10.51 -9.79 1.32
C GLY A 18 9.74 -10.96 0.70
N GLU A 19 9.88 -12.15 1.26
CA GLU A 19 9.18 -13.36 0.80
C GLU A 19 7.66 -13.27 1.04
N LEU A 20 7.24 -12.86 2.24
CA LEU A 20 5.82 -12.70 2.58
C LEU A 20 5.11 -11.70 1.66
N GLU A 21 5.71 -10.53 1.45
CA GLU A 21 5.12 -9.48 0.61
C GLU A 21 5.08 -9.88 -0.87
N SER A 22 6.07 -10.64 -1.37
CA SER A 22 6.06 -11.13 -2.75
C SER A 22 4.91 -12.10 -3.06
N ARG A 23 4.35 -12.78 -2.03
CA ARG A 23 3.28 -13.79 -2.17
C ARG A 23 1.89 -13.31 -1.74
N ARG A 24 1.73 -12.08 -1.25
CA ARG A 24 0.44 -11.59 -0.71
C ARG A 24 -0.74 -11.76 -1.68
N GLU A 25 -0.54 -11.50 -2.95
CA GLU A 25 -1.59 -11.65 -3.96
C GLU A 25 -1.95 -13.11 -4.30
N GLN A 26 -1.19 -14.08 -3.81
CA GLN A 26 -1.53 -15.50 -3.89
C GLN A 26 -2.33 -15.94 -2.66
N THR A 27 -2.28 -15.15 -1.59
CA THR A 27 -2.84 -15.49 -0.29
C THR A 27 -4.12 -14.70 0.01
N TYR A 28 -4.15 -13.41 -0.32
CA TYR A 28 -5.22 -12.51 0.10
C TYR A 28 -6.05 -11.97 -1.08
N ILE A 29 -7.37 -12.11 -0.97
CA ILE A 29 -8.33 -11.59 -1.96
C ILE A 29 -8.20 -10.07 -2.09
N ASP A 30 -8.09 -9.36 -0.98
CA ASP A 30 -7.94 -7.90 -0.98
C ASP A 30 -6.73 -7.46 -1.81
N ASP A 31 -5.59 -8.17 -1.65
CA ASP A 31 -4.37 -7.82 -2.39
C ASP A 31 -4.51 -8.12 -3.89
N ILE A 32 -5.24 -9.17 -4.26
CA ILE A 32 -5.54 -9.46 -5.68
C ILE A 32 -6.34 -8.31 -6.29
N ILE A 33 -7.43 -7.89 -5.65
CA ILE A 33 -8.32 -6.83 -6.16
C ILE A 33 -7.58 -5.50 -6.22
N GLN A 34 -6.88 -5.15 -5.15
CA GLN A 34 -6.13 -3.92 -5.03
C GLN A 34 -5.04 -3.82 -6.11
N LYS A 35 -4.27 -4.87 -6.28
CA LYS A 35 -3.15 -4.88 -7.22
C LYS A 35 -3.60 -4.89 -8.67
N ASP A 36 -4.69 -5.58 -9.00
CA ASP A 36 -5.33 -5.48 -10.32
C ASP A 36 -5.72 -4.04 -10.63
N HIS A 37 -6.39 -3.36 -9.71
CA HIS A 37 -6.81 -1.98 -9.87
C HIS A 37 -5.61 -1.02 -10.04
N LEU A 38 -4.61 -1.11 -9.15
CA LEU A 38 -3.40 -0.29 -9.22
C LEU A 38 -2.65 -0.50 -10.54
N GLN A 39 -2.49 -1.75 -10.97
CA GLN A 39 -1.84 -2.08 -12.23
C GLN A 39 -2.56 -1.48 -13.44
N ARG A 40 -3.89 -1.61 -13.52
CA ARG A 40 -4.69 -1.02 -14.62
C ARG A 40 -4.60 0.50 -14.63
N LYS A 41 -4.65 1.15 -13.46
CA LYS A 41 -4.47 2.62 -13.35
C LYS A 41 -3.06 3.03 -13.78
N LEU A 42 -2.03 2.28 -13.36
CA LEU A 42 -0.65 2.54 -13.76
C LEU A 42 -0.48 2.43 -15.28
N LEU A 43 -0.95 1.34 -15.89
CA LEU A 43 -0.87 1.14 -17.35
C LEU A 43 -1.55 2.27 -18.13
N GLY A 44 -2.69 2.77 -17.66
CA GLY A 44 -3.40 3.91 -18.25
C GLY A 44 -2.69 5.27 -18.09
N ASN A 45 -1.59 5.33 -17.34
CA ASN A 45 -0.84 6.56 -17.08
C ASN A 45 0.61 6.56 -17.64
N LEU A 46 0.97 5.58 -18.48
CA LEU A 46 2.35 5.43 -18.98
C LEU A 46 2.65 6.16 -20.28
N GLU A 47 1.68 6.81 -20.90
CA GLU A 47 1.95 7.54 -22.15
C GLU A 47 3.05 8.59 -21.97
N GLY A 48 4.15 8.44 -22.74
CA GLY A 48 5.32 9.31 -22.73
C GLY A 48 6.16 9.22 -21.44
N VAL A 49 5.99 8.18 -20.62
CA VAL A 49 6.80 7.90 -19.43
C VAL A 49 8.01 7.06 -19.82
N LYS A 50 9.20 7.49 -19.41
CA LYS A 50 10.48 6.77 -19.61
C LYS A 50 11.20 6.50 -18.29
N THR A 51 11.14 7.45 -17.35
CA THR A 51 11.81 7.34 -16.05
C THR A 51 10.79 7.34 -14.93
N VAL A 52 10.91 6.38 -13.99
CA VAL A 52 9.98 6.22 -12.88
C VAL A 52 10.73 6.15 -11.56
N PHE A 53 10.22 6.85 -10.55
CA PHE A 53 10.59 6.65 -9.16
C PHE A 53 9.48 5.85 -8.47
N ASP A 54 9.83 4.69 -7.92
CA ASP A 54 8.94 3.82 -7.15
C ASP A 54 9.34 3.89 -5.68
N GLY A 55 8.61 4.69 -4.90
CA GLY A 55 8.93 5.02 -3.51
C GLY A 55 8.19 4.13 -2.50
N GLY A 56 8.94 3.38 -1.68
CA GLY A 56 8.43 2.30 -0.86
C GLY A 56 8.06 1.09 -1.71
N ALA A 57 8.96 0.73 -2.63
CA ALA A 57 8.70 -0.22 -3.72
C ALA A 57 8.56 -1.68 -3.28
N GLY A 58 8.88 -2.00 -2.01
CA GLY A 58 8.73 -3.32 -1.42
C GLY A 58 9.49 -4.41 -2.20
N SER A 59 8.85 -5.55 -2.45
CA SER A 59 9.43 -6.67 -3.20
C SER A 59 9.52 -6.44 -4.73
N GLY A 60 9.29 -5.20 -5.21
CA GLY A 60 9.58 -4.80 -6.59
C GLY A 60 8.49 -5.07 -7.63
N ARG A 61 7.27 -5.42 -7.23
CA ARG A 61 6.18 -5.77 -8.15
C ARG A 61 5.98 -4.74 -9.27
N PHE A 62 5.82 -3.47 -8.91
CA PHE A 62 5.57 -2.41 -9.88
C PHE A 62 6.85 -1.96 -10.58
N SER A 63 7.98 -1.95 -9.88
CA SER A 63 9.30 -1.69 -10.49
C SER A 63 9.60 -2.68 -11.61
N ILE A 64 9.40 -3.98 -11.39
CA ILE A 64 9.61 -5.04 -12.38
C ILE A 64 8.62 -4.91 -13.54
N LEU A 65 7.35 -4.65 -13.27
CA LEU A 65 6.35 -4.42 -14.32
C LEU A 65 6.74 -3.25 -15.23
N LEU A 66 7.15 -2.13 -14.65
CA LEU A 66 7.56 -0.93 -15.39
C LEU A 66 8.84 -1.17 -16.21
N ALA A 67 9.81 -1.89 -15.65
CA ALA A 67 11.04 -2.27 -16.35
C ALA A 67 10.75 -3.19 -17.55
N LYS A 68 9.83 -4.17 -17.41
CA LYS A 68 9.34 -4.99 -18.53
C LYS A 68 8.68 -4.18 -19.64
N LEU A 69 8.07 -3.05 -19.31
CA LEU A 69 7.46 -2.11 -20.26
C LEU A 69 8.47 -1.10 -20.85
N GLY A 70 9.76 -1.26 -20.51
CA GLY A 70 10.86 -0.47 -21.07
C GLY A 70 11.18 0.82 -20.32
N CYS A 71 10.63 1.03 -19.12
CA CYS A 71 10.97 2.17 -18.29
C CYS A 71 12.30 1.95 -17.56
N GLU A 72 13.05 3.03 -17.32
CA GLU A 72 14.16 3.08 -16.36
C GLU A 72 13.58 3.40 -14.97
N VAL A 73 13.78 2.52 -14.01
CA VAL A 73 13.12 2.58 -12.70
C VAL A 73 14.13 2.79 -11.58
N THR A 74 13.87 3.75 -10.71
CA THR A 74 14.51 3.82 -9.39
C THR A 74 13.59 3.15 -8.38
N HIS A 75 13.96 1.96 -7.94
CA HIS A 75 13.34 1.21 -6.86
C HIS A 75 13.91 1.70 -5.54
N PHE A 76 13.10 2.39 -4.75
CA PHE A 76 13.52 3.01 -3.50
C PHE A 76 12.75 2.44 -2.32
N ASP A 77 13.44 1.83 -1.35
CA ASP A 77 12.82 1.25 -0.16
C ASP A 77 13.70 1.38 1.09
N ILE A 78 13.08 1.40 2.26
CA ILE A 78 13.78 1.44 3.56
C ILE A 78 14.30 0.06 3.99
N SER A 79 13.73 -1.00 3.43
CA SER A 79 13.94 -2.39 3.84
C SER A 79 14.97 -3.10 2.95
N GLN A 80 16.06 -3.58 3.55
CA GLN A 80 17.03 -4.38 2.83
C GLN A 80 16.45 -5.73 2.36
N PRO A 81 15.71 -6.52 3.19
CA PRO A 81 15.08 -7.76 2.75
C PRO A 81 14.12 -7.57 1.56
N MET A 82 13.40 -6.45 1.49
CA MET A 82 12.55 -6.12 0.34
C MET A 82 13.37 -5.88 -0.92
N ILE A 83 14.42 -5.07 -0.83
CA ILE A 83 15.33 -4.78 -1.95
C ILE A 83 16.00 -6.06 -2.46
N ASP A 84 16.46 -6.93 -1.56
CA ASP A 84 17.11 -8.18 -1.94
C ASP A 84 16.14 -9.11 -2.68
N LYS A 85 14.89 -9.21 -2.21
CA LYS A 85 13.84 -9.96 -2.90
C LYS A 85 13.49 -9.35 -4.26
N ALA A 86 13.40 -8.02 -4.34
CA ALA A 86 13.14 -7.32 -5.59
C ALA A 86 14.24 -7.55 -6.63
N LYS A 87 15.52 -7.58 -6.21
CA LYS A 87 16.67 -7.92 -7.08
C LYS A 87 16.57 -9.34 -7.62
N GLU A 88 16.33 -10.33 -6.73
CA GLU A 88 16.14 -11.74 -7.11
C GLU A 88 15.05 -11.90 -8.17
N LEU A 89 13.89 -11.26 -7.95
CA LEU A 89 12.77 -11.31 -8.88
C LEU A 89 13.08 -10.59 -10.20
N ALA A 90 13.75 -9.43 -10.16
CA ALA A 90 14.14 -8.68 -11.35
C ALA A 90 15.17 -9.45 -12.21
N GLU A 91 16.10 -10.15 -11.58
CA GLU A 91 17.06 -11.05 -12.28
C GLU A 91 16.31 -12.21 -12.94
N THR A 92 15.40 -12.86 -12.23
CA THR A 92 14.58 -13.96 -12.75
C THR A 92 13.76 -13.53 -13.97
N GLU A 93 13.26 -12.30 -13.96
CA GLU A 93 12.46 -11.71 -15.03
C GLU A 93 13.28 -11.03 -16.14
N GLY A 94 14.62 -11.01 -16.00
CA GLY A 94 15.56 -10.49 -17.02
C GLY A 94 15.47 -8.98 -17.21
N VAL A 95 15.15 -8.20 -16.18
CA VAL A 95 14.97 -6.74 -16.25
C VAL A 95 15.82 -5.96 -15.24
N SER A 96 16.74 -6.63 -14.57
CA SER A 96 17.58 -6.04 -13.50
C SER A 96 18.42 -4.85 -13.99
N ASP A 97 18.81 -4.84 -15.25
CA ASP A 97 19.58 -3.77 -15.90
C ASP A 97 18.83 -2.45 -16.05
N ARG A 98 17.48 -2.49 -15.95
CA ARG A 98 16.61 -1.30 -16.02
C ARG A 98 16.18 -0.78 -14.66
N ILE A 99 16.63 -1.40 -13.57
CA ILE A 99 16.21 -1.04 -12.21
C ILE A 99 17.44 -0.61 -11.38
N THR A 100 17.42 0.62 -10.90
CA THR A 100 18.39 1.10 -9.91
C THR A 100 17.78 0.89 -8.52
N PHE A 101 18.39 0.00 -7.74
CA PHE A 101 17.94 -0.30 -6.37
C PHE A 101 18.62 0.62 -5.36
N VAL A 102 17.82 1.34 -4.58
CA VAL A 102 18.33 2.30 -3.59
C VAL A 102 17.67 2.04 -2.24
N LYS A 103 18.49 1.88 -1.20
CA LYS A 103 18.02 1.83 0.18
C LYS A 103 17.94 3.25 0.74
N GLY A 104 16.77 3.65 1.25
CA GLY A 104 16.58 4.96 1.86
C GLY A 104 15.19 5.14 2.46
N ALA A 105 15.03 6.20 3.24
CA ALA A 105 13.76 6.62 3.83
C ALA A 105 13.11 7.72 2.98
N LEU A 106 11.79 7.65 2.77
CA LEU A 106 11.04 8.64 1.98
C LEU A 106 11.10 10.07 2.56
N GLU A 107 11.47 10.21 3.81
CA GLU A 107 11.68 11.48 4.49
C GLU A 107 12.92 12.25 3.99
N ASP A 108 13.82 11.58 3.24
CA ASP A 108 15.01 12.19 2.65
C ASP A 108 15.16 11.82 1.16
N LEU A 109 14.64 12.69 0.31
CA LEU A 109 14.80 12.62 -1.14
C LEU A 109 15.71 13.74 -1.68
N SER A 110 16.58 14.32 -0.83
CA SER A 110 17.45 15.45 -1.18
C SER A 110 18.46 15.14 -2.27
N ALA A 111 18.81 13.87 -2.46
CA ALA A 111 19.70 13.41 -3.53
C ALA A 111 19.10 13.57 -4.94
N TYR A 112 17.78 13.76 -5.05
CA TYR A 112 17.10 13.87 -6.34
C TYR A 112 16.73 15.32 -6.63
N ALA A 113 17.08 15.79 -7.83
CA ALA A 113 16.73 17.13 -8.29
C ALA A 113 15.22 17.24 -8.60
N ASP A 114 14.73 18.48 -8.66
CA ASP A 114 13.36 18.75 -9.08
C ASP A 114 13.09 18.19 -10.47
N HIS A 115 11.91 17.64 -10.69
CA HIS A 115 11.45 17.12 -11.99
C HIS A 115 12.37 16.05 -12.62
N SER A 116 13.01 15.19 -11.78
CA SER A 116 13.94 14.14 -12.23
C SER A 116 13.25 12.98 -12.92
N PHE A 117 12.00 12.68 -12.56
CA PHE A 117 11.28 11.49 -13.03
C PHE A 117 10.00 11.85 -13.77
N ASP A 118 9.74 11.18 -14.91
CA ASP A 118 8.48 11.38 -15.64
C ASP A 118 7.26 11.00 -14.82
N LEU A 119 7.36 9.93 -14.05
CA LEU A 119 6.32 9.43 -13.16
C LEU A 119 6.91 9.12 -11.79
N VAL A 120 6.22 9.53 -10.74
CA VAL A 120 6.52 9.13 -9.35
C VAL A 120 5.34 8.34 -8.82
N ILE A 121 5.60 7.11 -8.40
CA ILE A 121 4.61 6.25 -7.74
C ILE A 121 5.02 5.94 -6.31
N SER A 122 4.04 5.73 -5.45
CA SER A 122 4.20 5.18 -4.11
C SER A 122 2.93 4.40 -3.77
N PHE A 123 3.00 3.07 -3.84
CA PHE A 123 1.84 2.19 -3.70
C PHE A 123 1.92 1.33 -2.45
N ASP A 124 0.76 0.86 -1.96
CA ASP A 124 0.62 0.09 -0.71
C ASP A 124 0.94 0.89 0.57
N ALA A 125 0.62 2.19 0.53
CA ALA A 125 0.63 3.10 1.67
C ALA A 125 1.98 3.42 2.35
N PRO A 126 3.16 3.42 1.70
CA PRO A 126 4.42 3.77 2.36
C PRO A 126 4.40 5.18 2.95
N ILE A 127 3.73 6.13 2.28
CA ILE A 127 3.55 7.52 2.76
C ILE A 127 2.86 7.56 4.12
N SER A 128 1.90 6.66 4.36
CA SER A 128 1.16 6.59 5.62
C SER A 128 2.02 6.20 6.82
N TYR A 129 3.15 5.55 6.59
CA TYR A 129 4.09 5.13 7.64
C TYR A 129 5.15 6.18 7.98
N THR A 130 5.09 7.35 7.33
CA THR A 130 6.07 8.44 7.55
C THR A 130 5.58 9.52 8.52
N TYR A 131 4.54 9.24 9.32
CA TYR A 131 4.06 10.17 10.35
C TYR A 131 5.21 10.60 11.31
N PRO A 132 5.33 11.87 11.68
CA PRO A 132 4.48 13.04 11.34
C PRO A 132 4.90 13.75 10.04
N ASN A 133 5.73 13.13 9.20
CA ASN A 133 6.34 13.74 8.02
C ASN A 133 5.56 13.48 6.72
N GLN A 134 4.38 12.84 6.75
CA GLN A 134 3.63 12.41 5.56
C GLN A 134 3.38 13.55 4.55
N ASN A 135 3.08 14.76 5.01
CA ASN A 135 2.86 15.92 4.14
C ASN A 135 4.17 16.40 3.49
N LYS A 136 5.28 16.38 4.24
CA LYS A 136 6.61 16.67 3.70
C LYS A 136 6.99 15.64 2.65
N VAL A 137 6.73 14.37 2.89
CA VAL A 137 7.01 13.28 1.95
C VAL A 137 6.20 13.43 0.67
N ILE A 138 4.90 13.72 0.76
CA ILE A 138 4.07 14.00 -0.42
C ILE A 138 4.66 15.15 -1.24
N ARG A 139 5.04 16.25 -0.57
CA ARG A 139 5.67 17.41 -1.24
C ARG A 139 6.96 17.01 -1.97
N GLU A 140 7.84 16.26 -1.33
CA GLU A 140 9.12 15.84 -1.94
C GLU A 140 8.91 14.87 -3.11
N LEU A 141 7.97 13.92 -3.00
CA LEU A 141 7.59 13.05 -4.11
C LEU A 141 7.01 13.85 -5.30
N ILE A 142 6.21 14.89 -5.03
CA ILE A 142 5.71 15.80 -6.07
C ILE A 142 6.85 16.62 -6.67
N ARG A 143 7.78 17.12 -5.86
CA ARG A 143 8.94 17.93 -6.31
C ARG A 143 9.79 17.19 -7.34
N ILE A 144 10.07 15.91 -7.10
CA ILE A 144 10.90 15.11 -8.02
C ILE A 144 10.15 14.64 -9.26
N ALA A 145 8.82 14.76 -9.29
CA ALA A 145 7.99 14.37 -10.44
C ALA A 145 7.97 15.46 -11.52
N ARG A 146 8.06 15.07 -12.78
CA ARG A 146 8.04 15.96 -13.96
C ARG A 146 6.68 16.02 -14.65
N LYS A 147 5.97 14.89 -14.72
CA LYS A 147 4.71 14.81 -15.48
C LYS A 147 3.53 14.32 -14.64
N ARG A 148 3.71 13.25 -13.88
CA ARG A 148 2.62 12.58 -13.17
C ARG A 148 3.05 12.05 -11.82
N VAL A 149 2.07 11.98 -10.92
CA VAL A 149 2.19 11.31 -9.62
C VAL A 149 1.03 10.35 -9.41
N MET A 150 1.31 9.23 -8.74
CA MET A 150 0.30 8.25 -8.33
C MET A 150 0.64 7.76 -6.92
N PHE A 151 -0.19 8.08 -5.95
CA PHE A 151 0.02 7.72 -4.55
C PHE A 151 -1.15 6.91 -4.03
N SER A 152 -0.87 5.77 -3.42
CA SER A 152 -1.86 5.10 -2.59
C SER A 152 -1.49 5.20 -1.12
N VAL A 153 -2.44 5.62 -0.31
CA VAL A 153 -2.28 5.88 1.12
C VAL A 153 -3.34 5.13 1.92
N SER A 154 -3.09 4.94 3.21
CA SER A 154 -4.10 4.35 4.10
C SER A 154 -5.32 5.25 4.19
N SER A 155 -6.50 4.68 3.93
CA SER A 155 -7.77 5.39 4.00
C SER A 155 -8.34 5.39 5.42
N ARG A 156 -8.74 6.55 5.93
CA ARG A 156 -9.35 6.68 7.25
C ARG A 156 -10.67 5.92 7.33
N MET A 157 -11.54 6.10 6.35
CA MET A 157 -12.82 5.38 6.31
C MET A 157 -12.63 3.88 6.09
N GLY A 158 -11.67 3.48 5.27
CA GLY A 158 -11.33 2.08 5.02
C GLY A 158 -10.69 1.38 6.23
N SER A 159 -10.18 2.13 7.20
CA SER A 159 -9.60 1.60 8.44
C SER A 159 -10.65 1.20 9.49
N LEU A 160 -11.89 1.69 9.38
CA LEU A 160 -12.99 1.35 10.31
C LEU A 160 -13.18 -0.15 10.53
N PRO A 161 -13.24 -0.97 9.48
CA PRO A 161 -13.40 -2.40 9.66
C PRO A 161 -12.29 -3.05 10.51
N TYR A 162 -11.07 -2.52 10.49
CA TYR A 162 -9.98 -3.01 11.36
C TYR A 162 -10.25 -2.79 12.84
N LEU A 163 -10.87 -1.66 13.17
CA LEU A 163 -11.21 -1.32 14.55
C LEU A 163 -12.35 -2.19 15.09
N CYS A 164 -13.18 -2.72 14.19
CA CYS A 164 -14.38 -3.50 14.53
C CYS A 164 -14.24 -5.00 14.22
N ASN A 165 -13.14 -5.43 13.58
CA ASN A 165 -12.95 -6.81 13.17
C ASN A 165 -11.52 -7.29 13.43
N PRO A 166 -11.29 -8.04 14.52
CA PRO A 166 -9.96 -8.48 14.94
C PRO A 166 -9.32 -9.50 13.99
N ILE A 167 -10.14 -10.12 13.14
CA ILE A 167 -9.70 -11.16 12.20
C ILE A 167 -9.69 -10.68 10.77
N GLN A 168 -9.71 -9.38 10.54
CA GLN A 168 -9.88 -8.84 9.19
C GLN A 168 -8.83 -9.36 8.20
N LYS A 169 -7.56 -9.45 8.59
CA LYS A 169 -6.52 -10.05 7.74
C LYS A 169 -6.82 -11.51 7.40
N ASN A 170 -7.45 -12.25 8.32
CA ASN A 170 -7.76 -13.66 8.18
C ASN A 170 -9.08 -13.88 7.44
N GLN A 171 -9.92 -12.86 7.32
CA GLN A 171 -11.23 -12.96 6.70
C GLN A 171 -11.13 -13.10 5.17
N TYR A 172 -10.09 -12.56 4.57
CA TYR A 172 -9.94 -12.49 3.12
C TYR A 172 -8.87 -13.44 2.57
N ILE A 173 -8.55 -14.53 3.30
CA ILE A 173 -7.68 -15.60 2.80
C ILE A 173 -8.40 -16.32 1.65
N LEU A 174 -7.72 -16.45 0.51
CA LEU A 174 -8.26 -17.06 -0.69
C LEU A 174 -8.40 -18.59 -0.53
N ASP A 175 -7.35 -19.24 -0.01
CA ASP A 175 -7.32 -20.67 0.25
C ASP A 175 -6.95 -20.95 1.70
N GLU A 176 -7.95 -21.31 2.52
CA GLU A 176 -7.76 -21.63 3.95
C GLU A 176 -7.13 -23.02 4.17
N HIS A 177 -7.07 -23.85 3.15
CA HIS A 177 -6.42 -25.16 3.19
C HIS A 177 -4.96 -25.12 2.73
N SER A 178 -4.44 -23.94 2.43
CA SER A 178 -3.05 -23.73 2.06
C SER A 178 -2.10 -24.28 3.11
N ASP A 179 -0.99 -24.85 2.68
CA ASP A 179 0.09 -25.33 3.56
C ASP A 179 0.96 -24.18 4.11
N ASP A 180 0.73 -22.94 3.69
CA ASP A 180 1.45 -21.77 4.19
C ASP A 180 1.32 -21.65 5.72
N PRO A 181 2.45 -21.61 6.47
CA PRO A 181 2.43 -21.55 7.93
C PRO A 181 1.66 -20.36 8.49
N PHE A 182 1.69 -19.22 7.79
CA PHE A 182 0.98 -18.02 8.22
C PHE A 182 -0.53 -18.16 8.03
N VAL A 183 -0.98 -18.75 6.90
CA VAL A 183 -2.40 -19.08 6.69
C VAL A 183 -2.90 -20.04 7.77
N LYS A 184 -2.15 -21.11 8.06
CA LYS A 184 -2.48 -22.06 9.12
C LYS A 184 -2.61 -21.39 10.48
N TRP A 185 -1.66 -20.52 10.82
CA TRP A 185 -1.72 -19.75 12.07
C TRP A 185 -2.96 -18.84 12.12
N CYS A 186 -3.26 -18.13 11.05
CA CYS A 186 -4.42 -17.26 10.97
C CYS A 186 -5.74 -18.02 11.17
N VAL A 187 -5.89 -19.15 10.48
CA VAL A 187 -7.10 -19.98 10.58
C VAL A 187 -7.26 -20.55 11.99
N ALA A 188 -6.17 -21.09 12.57
CA ALA A 188 -6.19 -21.66 13.91
C ALA A 188 -6.52 -20.66 15.02
N ASN A 189 -6.14 -19.38 14.84
CA ASN A 189 -6.34 -18.34 15.86
C ASN A 189 -7.63 -17.53 15.67
N ARG A 190 -8.40 -17.77 14.63
CA ARG A 190 -9.60 -16.98 14.31
C ARG A 190 -10.64 -16.96 15.42
N GLU A 191 -10.97 -18.13 15.97
CA GLU A 191 -11.99 -18.26 17.03
C GLU A 191 -11.54 -17.54 18.32
N ASN A 192 -10.28 -17.69 18.69
CA ASN A 192 -9.71 -17.01 19.85
C ASN A 192 -9.71 -15.48 19.66
N ALA A 193 -9.39 -15.00 18.47
CA ALA A 193 -9.40 -13.58 18.15
C ALA A 193 -10.83 -13.00 18.25
N ILE A 194 -11.85 -13.73 17.79
CA ILE A 194 -13.27 -13.32 17.95
C ILE A 194 -13.66 -13.32 19.42
N ALA A 195 -13.37 -14.39 20.15
CA ALA A 195 -13.78 -14.53 21.56
C ALA A 195 -13.13 -13.48 22.48
N SER A 196 -11.88 -13.13 22.20
CA SER A 196 -11.13 -12.15 22.99
C SER A 196 -11.36 -10.70 22.55
N PHE A 197 -12.03 -10.46 21.44
CA PHE A 197 -12.22 -9.12 20.91
C PHE A 197 -12.96 -8.20 21.87
N ARG A 198 -12.44 -6.98 22.00
CA ARG A 198 -13.09 -5.87 22.69
C ARG A 198 -12.93 -4.62 21.85
N PHE A 199 -14.03 -3.97 21.55
CA PHE A 199 -13.99 -2.70 20.82
C PHE A 199 -13.31 -1.63 21.70
N ASN A 200 -12.31 -0.99 21.14
CA ASN A 200 -11.56 0.08 21.80
C ASN A 200 -12.01 1.43 21.24
N ILE A 201 -12.87 2.12 21.99
CA ILE A 201 -13.42 3.41 21.60
C ILE A 201 -12.34 4.50 21.49
N GLN A 202 -11.36 4.51 22.40
CA GLN A 202 -10.29 5.51 22.38
C GLN A 202 -9.44 5.37 21.12
N ARG A 203 -9.14 4.14 20.70
CA ARG A 203 -8.41 3.87 19.45
C ARG A 203 -9.23 4.26 18.22
N ALA A 204 -10.54 4.03 18.25
CA ALA A 204 -11.44 4.45 17.18
C ALA A 204 -11.53 5.98 17.09
N GLU A 205 -11.70 6.66 18.21
CA GLU A 205 -11.71 8.13 18.28
C GLU A 205 -10.40 8.72 17.79
N GLN A 206 -9.25 8.18 18.17
CA GLN A 206 -7.94 8.63 17.68
C GLN A 206 -7.82 8.54 16.15
N VAL A 207 -8.28 7.44 15.55
CA VAL A 207 -8.27 7.31 14.07
C VAL A 207 -9.16 8.38 13.44
N PHE A 208 -10.33 8.65 14.03
CA PHE A 208 -11.29 9.58 13.45
C PHE A 208 -10.91 11.05 13.66
N SER A 209 -10.43 11.42 14.87
CA SER A 209 -10.04 12.79 15.17
C SER A 209 -8.66 13.12 14.58
N ASP A 210 -7.67 12.29 14.80
CA ASP A 210 -6.26 12.61 14.54
C ASP A 210 -5.71 11.93 13.28
N GLY A 211 -6.45 10.97 12.73
CA GLY A 211 -6.01 10.18 11.59
C GLY A 211 -4.97 9.10 11.93
N LEU A 212 -4.72 8.84 13.21
CA LEU A 212 -3.62 7.96 13.63
C LEU A 212 -4.10 6.56 14.02
N MET A 213 -3.49 5.55 13.42
CA MET A 213 -3.49 4.17 13.89
C MET A 213 -2.13 3.85 14.52
N GLY A 214 -2.15 3.48 15.78
CA GLY A 214 -0.93 3.27 16.57
C GLY A 214 -0.51 4.53 17.35
N GLY A 215 0.46 4.37 18.23
CA GLY A 215 0.94 5.44 19.09
C GLY A 215 1.86 4.94 20.20
N GLN A 216 1.53 5.25 21.46
CA GLN A 216 2.39 4.94 22.59
C GLN A 216 2.60 3.44 22.79
N ASP A 217 1.57 2.63 22.58
CA ASP A 217 1.67 1.16 22.72
C ASP A 217 2.74 0.57 21.78
N GLU A 218 2.78 1.05 20.52
CA GLU A 218 3.76 0.64 19.53
C GLU A 218 5.17 1.15 19.86
N ILE A 219 5.28 2.33 20.47
CA ILE A 219 6.56 2.88 20.95
C ILE A 219 7.06 2.03 22.11
N ASP A 220 6.22 1.71 23.08
CA ASP A 220 6.57 0.91 24.25
C ASP A 220 7.00 -0.52 23.83
N GLU A 221 6.29 -1.14 22.90
CA GLU A 221 6.67 -2.44 22.33
C GLU A 221 8.04 -2.37 21.65
N TYR A 222 8.27 -1.31 20.86
CA TYR A 222 9.56 -1.09 20.18
C TYR A 222 10.71 -0.92 21.19
N GLU A 223 10.52 -0.12 22.23
CA GLU A 223 11.53 0.12 23.29
C GLU A 223 11.85 -1.16 24.09
N ASN A 224 10.87 -2.04 24.24
CA ASN A 224 11.04 -3.36 24.85
C ASN A 224 11.64 -4.42 23.89
N GLY A 225 12.12 -4.01 22.72
CA GLY A 225 12.80 -4.88 21.74
C GLY A 225 11.86 -5.61 20.79
N GLY A 226 10.56 -5.35 20.85
CA GLY A 226 9.57 -5.89 19.91
C GLY A 226 9.64 -5.27 18.52
N ALA A 227 8.83 -5.80 17.62
CA ALA A 227 8.64 -5.28 16.27
C ALA A 227 7.16 -4.98 16.04
N PRO A 228 6.64 -3.89 16.62
CA PRO A 228 5.24 -3.50 16.48
C PRO A 228 4.90 -3.15 15.04
N TRP A 229 3.59 -3.09 14.73
CA TRP A 229 3.17 -2.54 13.45
C TRP A 229 3.50 -1.06 13.35
N CYS A 230 3.68 -0.58 12.12
CA CYS A 230 4.00 0.82 11.86
C CYS A 230 2.92 1.77 12.39
N ILE A 231 3.33 2.87 13.02
CA ILE A 231 2.43 3.98 13.29
C ILE A 231 1.96 4.53 11.95
N THR A 232 0.65 4.51 11.71
CA THR A 232 0.07 4.73 10.39
C THR A 232 -0.83 5.96 10.39
N TYR A 233 -0.51 6.94 9.55
CA TYR A 233 -1.42 8.04 9.29
C TYR A 233 -2.43 7.66 8.21
N THR A 234 -3.71 7.88 8.50
CA THR A 234 -4.83 7.57 7.62
C THR A 234 -5.42 8.86 7.04
N PHE A 235 -5.63 8.89 5.73
CA PHE A 235 -6.09 10.08 5.02
C PHE A 235 -7.60 10.05 4.76
N MET A 236 -8.23 11.23 4.82
CA MET A 236 -9.52 11.45 4.18
C MET A 236 -9.31 11.78 2.69
N PRO A 237 -10.28 11.45 1.81
CA PRO A 237 -10.15 11.73 0.37
C PRO A 237 -9.93 13.20 0.04
N ASP A 238 -10.66 14.10 0.68
CA ASP A 238 -10.56 15.56 0.49
C ASP A 238 -9.28 16.14 1.06
N GLU A 239 -8.77 15.59 2.16
CA GLU A 239 -7.49 15.95 2.75
C GLU A 239 -6.34 15.67 1.78
N LEU A 240 -6.26 14.45 1.24
CA LEU A 240 -5.22 14.07 0.27
C LEU A 240 -5.26 14.96 -0.99
N VAL A 241 -6.47 15.22 -1.51
CA VAL A 241 -6.66 16.13 -2.65
C VAL A 241 -6.17 17.54 -2.33
N SER A 242 -6.47 18.05 -1.13
CA SER A 242 -6.07 19.40 -0.72
C SER A 242 -4.56 19.54 -0.63
N ILE A 243 -3.88 18.54 -0.02
CA ILE A 243 -2.42 18.51 0.07
C ILE A 243 -1.79 18.47 -1.33
N MET A 244 -2.27 17.59 -2.20
CA MET A 244 -1.71 17.48 -3.55
C MET A 244 -1.93 18.77 -4.37
N ARG A 245 -3.07 19.46 -4.21
CA ARG A 245 -3.33 20.75 -4.87
C ARG A 245 -2.42 21.85 -4.37
N GLU A 246 -2.18 21.91 -3.07
CA GLU A 246 -1.26 22.87 -2.45
C GLU A 246 0.14 22.79 -3.06
N TYR A 247 0.59 21.57 -3.40
CA TYR A 247 1.88 21.35 -4.04
C TYR A 247 1.83 21.31 -5.58
N GLY A 248 0.78 21.87 -6.18
CA GLY A 248 0.72 22.16 -7.62
C GLY A 248 0.22 21.01 -8.50
N VAL A 249 -0.26 19.90 -7.93
CA VAL A 249 -0.82 18.79 -8.72
C VAL A 249 -2.18 19.19 -9.31
N LYS A 250 -2.38 18.92 -10.59
CA LYS A 250 -3.62 19.17 -11.34
C LYS A 250 -4.27 17.87 -11.77
N ASN A 251 -5.53 17.97 -12.21
CA ASN A 251 -6.31 16.83 -12.73
C ASN A 251 -6.38 15.66 -11.77
N ILE A 252 -6.46 15.94 -10.46
CA ILE A 252 -6.46 14.90 -9.43
C ILE A 252 -7.70 14.04 -9.56
N ARG A 253 -7.48 12.72 -9.58
CA ARG A 253 -8.54 11.71 -9.57
C ARG A 253 -8.30 10.74 -8.44
N LEU A 254 -9.38 10.38 -7.74
CA LEU A 254 -9.36 9.41 -6.65
C LEU A 254 -9.98 8.08 -7.08
N SER A 255 -9.51 7.00 -6.46
CA SER A 255 -10.18 5.70 -6.44
C SER A 255 -9.85 4.95 -5.17
N GLY A 256 -10.74 4.03 -4.76
CA GLY A 256 -10.56 3.18 -3.59
C GLY A 256 -10.48 1.72 -4.00
N PRO A 257 -9.28 1.23 -4.40
CA PRO A 257 -9.14 -0.15 -4.83
C PRO A 257 -9.73 -1.15 -3.83
N GLY A 258 -10.70 -1.94 -4.28
CA GLY A 258 -11.40 -2.92 -3.46
C GLY A 258 -12.52 -2.36 -2.56
N ALA A 259 -12.93 -1.10 -2.72
CA ALA A 259 -13.97 -0.49 -1.88
C ALA A 259 -15.27 -1.29 -1.86
N TYR A 260 -15.74 -1.78 -3.01
CA TYR A 260 -16.96 -2.59 -3.09
C TYR A 260 -16.79 -4.00 -2.52
N SER A 261 -15.60 -4.61 -2.57
CA SER A 261 -15.39 -5.94 -2.04
C SER A 261 -15.66 -6.04 -0.54
N ARG A 262 -15.52 -4.92 0.18
CA ARG A 262 -15.75 -4.82 1.61
C ARG A 262 -17.20 -5.04 2.04
N THR A 263 -18.16 -4.92 1.13
CA THR A 263 -19.59 -5.12 1.39
C THR A 263 -20.03 -6.57 1.13
N ILE A 264 -19.16 -7.41 0.58
CA ILE A 264 -19.48 -8.77 0.17
C ILE A 264 -19.08 -9.74 1.29
N PRO A 265 -19.99 -10.65 1.71
CA PRO A 265 -19.64 -11.70 2.65
C PRO A 265 -18.48 -12.55 2.14
N ARG A 266 -17.57 -12.91 3.05
CA ARG A 266 -16.35 -13.65 2.75
C ARG A 266 -16.57 -14.88 1.86
N ASP A 267 -17.53 -15.74 2.22
CA ASP A 267 -17.76 -16.99 1.51
C ASP A 267 -18.20 -16.78 0.06
N ILE A 268 -18.96 -15.72 -0.18
CA ILE A 268 -19.35 -15.31 -1.54
C ILE A 268 -18.13 -14.77 -2.29
N LEU A 269 -17.32 -13.96 -1.63
CA LEU A 269 -16.11 -13.38 -2.23
C LEU A 269 -15.09 -14.47 -2.61
N VAL A 270 -14.86 -15.45 -1.73
CA VAL A 270 -14.00 -16.62 -2.01
C VAL A 270 -14.52 -17.40 -3.22
N LYS A 271 -15.82 -17.63 -3.30
CA LYS A 271 -16.45 -18.32 -4.43
C LYS A 271 -16.25 -17.55 -5.75
N LEU A 272 -16.49 -16.24 -5.73
CA LEU A 272 -16.28 -15.38 -6.90
C LEU A 272 -14.82 -15.42 -7.37
N MET A 273 -13.87 -15.33 -6.45
CA MET A 273 -12.45 -15.24 -6.77
C MET A 273 -11.83 -16.57 -7.21
N ASN A 274 -12.47 -17.70 -6.92
CA ASN A 274 -12.04 -19.03 -7.36
C ASN A 274 -12.67 -19.46 -8.71
N ASP A 275 -13.65 -18.73 -9.23
CA ASP A 275 -14.22 -18.94 -10.55
C ASP A 275 -13.58 -17.93 -11.54
N PRO A 276 -12.85 -18.39 -12.57
CA PRO A 276 -12.10 -17.48 -13.46
C PRO A 276 -12.97 -16.45 -14.20
N GLU A 277 -14.20 -16.83 -14.61
CA GLU A 277 -15.11 -15.94 -15.33
C GLU A 277 -15.70 -14.89 -14.37
N GLN A 278 -16.23 -15.32 -13.24
CA GLN A 278 -16.78 -14.42 -12.22
C GLN A 278 -15.70 -13.50 -11.64
N LYS A 279 -14.48 -14.03 -11.41
CA LYS A 279 -13.34 -13.22 -10.96
C LYS A 279 -13.06 -12.09 -11.92
N LYS A 280 -13.00 -12.38 -13.23
CA LYS A 280 -12.75 -11.36 -14.25
C LYS A 280 -13.83 -10.27 -14.21
N ASP A 281 -15.09 -10.67 -14.24
CA ASP A 281 -16.21 -9.73 -14.24
C ASP A 281 -16.25 -8.89 -12.96
N PHE A 282 -15.94 -9.49 -11.83
CA PHE A 282 -15.90 -8.79 -10.54
C PHE A 282 -14.73 -7.79 -10.46
N LEU A 283 -13.54 -8.16 -10.95
CA LEU A 283 -12.41 -7.23 -11.03
C LEU A 283 -12.69 -6.06 -11.98
N ASP A 284 -13.36 -6.32 -13.11
CA ASP A 284 -13.79 -5.28 -14.06
C ASP A 284 -14.81 -4.33 -13.40
N PHE A 285 -15.76 -4.87 -12.66
CA PHE A 285 -16.72 -4.10 -11.87
C PHE A 285 -16.02 -3.22 -10.82
N CYS A 286 -15.14 -3.77 -10.01
CA CYS A 286 -14.38 -3.01 -9.01
C CYS A 286 -13.56 -1.90 -9.68
N TYR A 287 -12.83 -2.19 -10.75
CA TYR A 287 -12.04 -1.20 -11.46
C TYR A 287 -12.88 -0.02 -11.95
N GLN A 288 -14.08 -0.30 -12.48
CA GLN A 288 -14.98 0.72 -13.02
C GLN A 288 -15.59 1.59 -11.91
N TYR A 289 -16.03 0.99 -10.81
CA TYR A 289 -16.87 1.65 -9.81
C TYR A 289 -16.15 2.08 -8.53
N ASP A 290 -14.98 1.55 -8.21
CA ASP A 290 -14.20 1.96 -7.04
C ASP A 290 -13.71 3.43 -7.10
N SER A 291 -13.90 4.11 -8.23
CA SER A 291 -13.64 5.54 -8.39
C SER A 291 -14.85 6.42 -8.03
N ASN A 292 -15.96 5.82 -7.59
CA ASN A 292 -17.13 6.57 -7.16
C ASN A 292 -16.79 7.41 -5.91
N PRO A 293 -17.05 8.73 -5.90
CA PRO A 293 -16.65 9.62 -4.82
C PRO A 293 -17.29 9.27 -3.46
N TYR A 294 -18.41 8.57 -3.43
CA TYR A 294 -19.07 8.14 -2.19
C TYR A 294 -18.44 6.89 -1.55
N VAL A 295 -17.66 6.12 -2.30
CA VAL A 295 -17.08 4.87 -1.83
C VAL A 295 -15.56 4.81 -1.92
N CYS A 296 -14.91 5.70 -2.66
CA CYS A 296 -13.46 5.65 -2.88
C CYS A 296 -12.64 5.71 -1.57
N GLY A 297 -13.18 6.32 -0.52
CA GLY A 297 -12.59 6.30 0.81
C GLY A 297 -12.74 4.97 1.56
N MET A 298 -13.54 4.03 1.06
CA MET A 298 -13.80 2.74 1.73
C MET A 298 -12.80 1.64 1.34
N GLY A 299 -11.90 1.91 0.39
CA GLY A 299 -10.79 1.00 0.07
C GLY A 299 -9.98 0.73 1.33
N LYS A 300 -9.53 -0.52 1.53
CA LYS A 300 -8.84 -0.93 2.75
C LYS A 300 -7.62 -0.02 3.01
N ASP A 301 -6.44 -0.40 2.74
CA ASP A 301 -5.25 0.41 2.95
C ASP A 301 -4.90 1.26 1.71
N ASN A 302 -5.93 1.53 0.87
CA ASN A 302 -5.70 2.12 -0.42
C ASN A 302 -6.76 3.15 -0.83
N LEU A 303 -6.47 4.37 -0.49
CA LEU A 303 -7.00 5.53 -1.19
C LEU A 303 -5.97 5.92 -2.26
N LEU A 304 -6.24 5.63 -3.52
CA LEU A 304 -5.38 5.98 -4.64
C LEU A 304 -5.71 7.38 -5.15
N ALA A 305 -4.71 8.23 -5.24
CA ALA A 305 -4.77 9.52 -5.91
C ALA A 305 -3.81 9.55 -7.10
N THR A 306 -4.27 10.03 -8.23
CA THR A 306 -3.45 10.26 -9.43
C THR A 306 -3.57 11.71 -9.86
N GLY A 307 -2.50 12.30 -10.42
CA GLY A 307 -2.54 13.66 -10.91
C GLY A 307 -1.38 14.02 -11.83
N THR A 308 -1.46 15.20 -12.45
CA THR A 308 -0.45 15.71 -13.38
C THR A 308 0.30 16.89 -12.78
N ILE A 309 1.60 16.97 -13.09
CA ILE A 309 2.44 18.12 -12.77
C ILE A 309 2.38 19.08 -13.96
N SER A 310 2.30 20.36 -13.68
CA SER A 310 2.20 21.44 -14.70
C SER A 310 3.56 21.93 -15.14
#